data_55816aa869c89fb48f226b02de84a9ec
#
_entry.id   55816aa869c89fb48f226b02de84a9ec
#
_cell.length_a   1.000
_cell.length_b   1.000
_cell.length_c   1.000
_cell.angle_alpha   90.00
_cell.angle_beta   90.00
_cell.angle_gamma   90.00
#
_symmetry.space_group_name_H-M   'P 1'
#
loop_
_entity.id
_entity.type
_entity.pdbx_description
1 polymer ?
#
loop_
_entity_poly.entity_id
_entity_poly.type
_entity_poly.pdbx_seq_one_letter_code
_entity_poly.pdbx_strand_id
1 'polypeptide(L)'
;MHGLVEIAPLPPVPRHDLFTYRVPTALQDRIQLGMRVRVPLGRQTRTGVVAGFADTPPASGEVRAVLDLLDTTPFLPADLLELCRRTARYYLVSLADVIDTIVPRRVPEP
;
A
#
# COMPACT_ATOMS: atom_id res chain seq x y z
N MET A 1 6.24 11.86 -11.36
CA MET A 1 5.13 11.01 -11.83
C MET A 1 5.42 9.57 -11.40
N HIS A 2 4.45 8.92 -10.79
CA HIS A 2 4.67 7.60 -10.22
C HIS A 2 3.83 6.57 -10.96
N GLY A 3 4.48 5.73 -11.77
CA GLY A 3 3.80 4.72 -12.57
C GLY A 3 3.46 3.45 -11.81
N LEU A 4 4.28 3.09 -10.83
CA LEU A 4 4.11 1.87 -10.03
C LEU A 4 4.17 2.20 -8.55
N VAL A 5 3.34 1.52 -7.77
CA VAL A 5 3.32 1.68 -6.31
C VAL A 5 3.41 0.32 -5.64
N GLU A 6 3.98 0.35 -4.44
CA GLU A 6 4.02 -0.81 -3.56
C GLU A 6 2.98 -0.62 -2.47
N ILE A 7 2.09 -1.60 -2.35
CA ILE A 7 0.92 -1.51 -1.47
C ILE A 7 1.01 -2.56 -0.38
N ALA A 8 0.79 -2.12 0.86
CA ALA A 8 0.63 -3.02 2.00
C ALA A 8 -0.85 -3.35 2.13
N PRO A 9 -1.26 -4.60 1.84
CA PRO A 9 -2.67 -4.97 1.94
C PRO A 9 -3.14 -5.01 3.39
N LEU A 10 -4.39 -4.67 3.62
CA LEU A 10 -5.02 -4.73 4.94
C LEU A 10 -6.28 -5.58 4.86
N PRO A 11 -6.34 -6.71 5.55
CA PRO A 11 -5.27 -7.29 6.36
C PRO A 11 -4.12 -7.84 5.52
N PRO A 12 -2.95 -8.06 6.14
CA PRO A 12 -1.80 -8.61 5.42
C PRO A 12 -2.10 -9.99 4.83
N VAL A 13 -1.42 -10.30 3.73
CA VAL A 13 -1.52 -11.61 3.10
C VAL A 13 -0.37 -12.47 3.62
N PRO A 14 -0.64 -13.67 4.16
CA PRO A 14 0.42 -14.54 4.68
C PRO A 14 1.50 -14.79 3.63
N ARG A 15 2.77 -14.74 4.08
CA ARG A 15 3.95 -14.98 3.24
C ARG A 15 4.21 -13.92 2.18
N HIS A 16 3.48 -12.81 2.22
CA HIS A 16 3.71 -11.67 1.33
C HIS A 16 3.84 -10.42 2.14
N ASP A 17 4.63 -9.48 1.65
CA ASP A 17 4.76 -8.20 2.30
C ASP A 17 3.99 -7.14 1.51
N LEU A 18 4.57 -6.69 0.40
CA LEU A 18 3.98 -5.64 -0.42
C LEU A 18 3.65 -6.20 -1.79
N PHE A 19 2.63 -5.61 -2.41
CA PHE A 19 2.26 -5.94 -3.78
C PHE A 19 2.46 -4.72 -4.66
N THR A 20 2.92 -4.93 -5.88
CA THR A 20 3.14 -3.85 -6.84
C THR A 20 1.91 -3.69 -7.72
N TYR A 21 1.48 -2.44 -7.87
CA TYR A 21 0.35 -2.11 -8.74
C TYR A 21 0.71 -0.95 -9.65
N ARG A 22 0.05 -0.90 -10.78
CA ARG A 22 0.16 0.21 -11.71
C ARG A 22 -0.77 1.34 -11.25
N VAL A 23 -0.28 2.57 -11.36
CA VAL A 23 -1.10 3.74 -11.03
C VAL A 23 -1.73 4.26 -12.31
N PRO A 24 -3.07 4.23 -12.42
CA PRO A 24 -3.74 4.81 -13.58
C PRO A 24 -3.40 6.29 -13.71
N THR A 25 -3.34 6.77 -14.96
CA THR A 25 -3.00 8.16 -15.24
C THR A 25 -3.82 9.15 -14.43
N ALA A 26 -5.11 8.88 -14.28
CA ALA A 26 -6.01 9.76 -13.53
C ALA A 26 -5.63 9.93 -12.06
N LEU A 27 -4.86 8.99 -11.49
CA LEU A 27 -4.48 9.02 -10.08
C LEU A 27 -3.04 9.46 -9.84
N GLN A 28 -2.22 9.54 -10.89
CA GLN A 28 -0.79 9.76 -10.74
C GLN A 28 -0.44 11.06 -10.03
N ASP A 29 -1.23 12.11 -10.24
CA ASP A 29 -0.97 13.41 -9.61
C ASP A 29 -1.46 13.51 -8.17
N ARG A 30 -2.27 12.55 -7.74
CA ARG A 30 -2.90 12.60 -6.42
C ARG A 30 -2.37 11.57 -5.44
N ILE A 31 -1.81 10.48 -5.95
CA ILE A 31 -1.36 9.39 -5.09
C ILE A 31 -0.12 9.79 -4.30
N GLN A 32 -0.14 9.54 -2.99
CA GLN A 32 0.96 9.88 -2.09
C GLN A 32 1.21 8.74 -1.13
N LEU A 33 2.43 8.67 -0.60
CA LEU A 33 2.77 7.70 0.44
C LEU A 33 1.82 7.85 1.62
N GLY A 34 1.41 6.72 2.18
CA GLY A 34 0.55 6.72 3.36
C GLY A 34 -0.93 6.81 3.07
N MET A 35 -1.33 7.00 1.81
CA MET A 35 -2.75 7.00 1.46
C MET A 35 -3.30 5.58 1.45
N ARG A 36 -4.57 5.46 1.85
CA ARG A 36 -5.29 4.21 1.65
C ARG A 36 -5.81 4.16 0.22
N VAL A 37 -5.75 2.97 -0.35
CA VAL A 37 -6.21 2.73 -1.72
C VAL A 37 -7.05 1.46 -1.75
N ARG A 38 -7.85 1.33 -2.79
CA ARG A 38 -8.55 0.08 -3.09
C ARG A 38 -7.84 -0.59 -4.26
N VAL A 39 -7.51 -1.85 -4.07
CA VAL A 39 -6.77 -2.62 -5.07
C VAL A 39 -7.43 -3.98 -5.31
N PRO A 40 -7.29 -4.52 -6.52
CA PRO A 40 -7.70 -5.89 -6.77
C PRO A 40 -6.67 -6.85 -6.19
N LEU A 41 -7.13 -7.91 -5.54
CA LEU A 41 -6.27 -8.94 -4.99
C LEU A 41 -6.95 -10.28 -5.18
N GLY A 42 -6.42 -11.08 -6.12
CA GLY A 42 -7.11 -12.28 -6.55
C GLY A 42 -8.45 -11.93 -7.17
N ARG A 43 -9.52 -12.49 -6.64
CA ARG A 43 -10.88 -12.22 -7.11
C ARG A 43 -11.61 -11.19 -6.26
N GLN A 44 -10.92 -10.60 -5.29
CA GLN A 44 -11.53 -9.65 -4.35
C GLN A 44 -10.91 -8.28 -4.55
N THR A 45 -11.58 -7.28 -4.01
CA THR A 45 -10.97 -5.98 -3.82
C THR A 45 -10.59 -5.85 -2.36
N ARG A 46 -9.49 -5.14 -2.11
CA ARG A 46 -8.99 -5.00 -0.75
C ARG A 46 -8.47 -3.59 -0.56
N THR A 47 -8.57 -3.11 0.68
CA THR A 47 -7.93 -1.85 1.06
C THR A 47 -6.46 -2.12 1.33
N GLY A 48 -5.62 -1.17 0.97
CA GLY A 48 -4.20 -1.21 1.29
C GLY A 48 -3.67 0.18 1.53
N VAL A 49 -2.41 0.26 1.94
CA VAL A 49 -1.72 1.53 2.20
C VAL A 49 -0.57 1.66 1.23
N VAL A 50 -0.43 2.84 0.62
CA VAL A 50 0.70 3.13 -0.27
C VAL A 50 1.97 3.18 0.57
N ALA A 51 2.83 2.18 0.44
CA ALA A 51 4.04 2.05 1.24
C ALA A 51 5.28 2.51 0.50
N GLY A 52 5.24 2.60 -0.82
CA GLY A 52 6.38 3.02 -1.61
C GLY A 52 6.02 3.20 -3.07
N PHE A 53 6.99 3.66 -3.83
CA PHE A 53 6.88 3.76 -5.29
C PHE A 53 7.96 2.86 -5.89
N ALA A 54 7.69 2.32 -7.07
CA ALA A 54 8.62 1.43 -7.75
C ALA A 54 8.91 1.95 -9.15
N ASP A 55 10.12 1.70 -9.63
CA ASP A 55 10.54 2.13 -10.96
C ASP A 55 10.45 1.01 -11.98
N THR A 56 10.50 -0.25 -11.52
CA THR A 56 10.48 -1.40 -12.40
C THR A 56 9.37 -2.36 -11.97
N PRO A 57 8.68 -2.97 -12.94
CA PRO A 57 7.66 -3.95 -12.61
C PRO A 57 8.29 -5.21 -12.02
N PRO A 58 7.50 -6.01 -11.27
CA PRO A 58 8.01 -7.27 -10.74
C PRO A 58 8.38 -8.22 -11.87
N ALA A 59 9.31 -9.12 -11.59
CA ALA A 59 9.84 -10.05 -12.60
C ALA A 59 8.81 -11.04 -13.10
N SER A 60 7.78 -11.31 -12.32
CA SER A 60 6.77 -12.30 -12.67
C SER A 60 5.38 -11.73 -12.53
N GLY A 61 4.49 -12.20 -13.40
CA GLY A 61 3.08 -11.91 -13.29
C GLY A 61 2.65 -10.59 -13.91
N GLU A 62 1.36 -10.46 -13.99
CA GLU A 62 0.71 -9.29 -14.55
C GLU A 62 0.56 -8.23 -13.46
N VAL A 63 0.86 -6.98 -13.81
CA VAL A 63 0.70 -5.85 -12.89
C VAL A 63 -0.70 -5.27 -13.06
N ARG A 64 -1.52 -5.41 -12.03
CA ARG A 64 -2.89 -4.88 -12.04
C ARG A 64 -2.88 -3.43 -11.57
N ALA A 65 -3.99 -2.73 -11.81
CA ALA A 65 -4.08 -1.31 -11.52
C ALA A 65 -4.75 -1.04 -10.19
N VAL A 66 -4.30 0.02 -9.52
CA VAL A 66 -5.02 0.59 -8.37
C VAL A 66 -6.41 1.02 -8.85
N LEU A 67 -7.44 0.68 -8.08
CA LEU A 67 -8.82 1.00 -8.45
C LEU A 67 -9.23 2.40 -8.02
N ASP A 68 -8.95 2.76 -6.77
CA ASP A 68 -9.37 4.04 -6.18
C ASP A 68 -8.40 4.51 -5.13
N LEU A 69 -8.34 5.83 -4.95
CA LEU A 69 -7.77 6.44 -3.75
C LEU A 69 -8.90 6.64 -2.74
N LEU A 70 -8.68 6.22 -1.50
CA LEU A 70 -9.67 6.36 -0.44
C LEU A 70 -9.47 7.62 0.40
N ASP A 71 -8.32 8.26 0.25
CA ASP A 71 -7.97 9.46 1.02
C ASP A 71 -7.60 10.59 0.09
N THR A 72 -7.76 11.83 0.55
CA THR A 72 -7.28 13.01 -0.16
C THR A 72 -5.95 13.50 0.39
N THR A 73 -5.61 13.06 1.60
CA THR A 73 -4.32 13.32 2.25
C THR A 73 -3.84 12.02 2.84
N PRO A 74 -2.53 11.88 3.12
CA PRO A 74 -2.02 10.64 3.68
C PRO A 74 -2.71 10.25 4.99
N PHE A 75 -3.18 9.02 5.05
CA PHE A 75 -3.75 8.43 6.26
C PHE A 75 -2.64 8.12 7.27
N LEU A 76 -1.48 7.66 6.79
CA LEU A 76 -0.28 7.48 7.58
C LEU A 76 0.71 8.59 7.22
N PRO A 77 1.05 9.48 8.17
CA PRO A 77 2.07 10.48 7.90
C PRO A 77 3.42 9.85 7.56
N ALA A 78 4.23 10.57 6.81
CA ALA A 78 5.50 10.04 6.30
C ALA A 78 6.44 9.57 7.42
N ASP A 79 6.50 10.31 8.53
CA ASP A 79 7.37 9.95 9.65
C ASP A 79 6.88 8.67 10.35
N LEU A 80 5.56 8.48 10.43
CA LEU A 80 5.00 7.26 11.01
C LEU A 80 5.27 6.07 10.08
N LEU A 81 5.13 6.25 8.78
CA LEU A 81 5.45 5.20 7.82
C LEU A 81 6.92 4.80 7.92
N GLU A 82 7.81 5.77 8.07
CA GLU A 82 9.24 5.48 8.23
C GLU A 82 9.51 4.72 9.53
N LEU A 83 8.81 5.08 10.62
CA LEU A 83 8.91 4.34 11.87
C LEU A 83 8.46 2.89 11.67
N CYS A 84 7.40 2.67 10.92
CA CYS A 84 6.95 1.31 10.61
C CYS A 84 8.01 0.53 9.85
N ARG A 85 8.70 1.16 8.89
CA ARG A 85 9.76 0.50 8.13
C ARG A 85 10.91 0.08 9.04
N ARG A 86 11.32 0.96 9.96
CA ARG A 86 12.40 0.66 10.91
C ARG A 86 12.00 -0.47 11.85
N THR A 87 10.76 -0.44 12.32
CA THR A 87 10.24 -1.48 13.21
C THR A 87 10.23 -2.84 12.50
N ALA A 88 9.74 -2.87 11.26
CA ALA A 88 9.70 -4.10 10.48
C ALA A 88 11.11 -4.68 10.30
N ARG A 89 12.06 -3.82 9.96
CA ARG A 89 13.44 -4.22 9.75
C ARG A 89 14.10 -4.72 11.03
N TYR A 90 13.84 -4.02 12.13
CA TYR A 90 14.44 -4.38 13.42
C TYR A 90 13.95 -5.73 13.92
N TYR A 91 12.66 -6.01 13.77
CA TYR A 91 12.08 -7.27 14.25
C TYR A 91 12.01 -8.36 13.19
N LEU A 92 12.47 -8.07 11.97
CA LEU A 92 12.46 -9.03 10.85
C LEU A 92 11.06 -9.54 10.54
N VAL A 93 10.10 -8.63 10.53
CA VAL A 93 8.71 -8.91 10.17
C VAL A 93 8.34 -8.08 8.94
N SER A 94 7.19 -8.39 8.33
CA SER A 94 6.77 -7.65 7.14
C SER A 94 6.30 -6.24 7.51
N LEU A 95 6.51 -5.30 6.59
CA LEU A 95 5.99 -3.94 6.77
C LEU A 95 4.46 -3.96 6.85
N ALA A 96 3.82 -4.80 6.04
CA ALA A 96 2.36 -4.91 6.06
C ALA A 96 1.85 -5.33 7.44
N ASP A 97 2.54 -6.27 8.10
CA ASP A 97 2.15 -6.68 9.46
C ASP A 97 2.28 -5.55 10.47
N VAL A 98 3.36 -4.76 10.37
CA VAL A 98 3.54 -3.61 11.28
C VAL A 98 2.44 -2.58 11.07
N ILE A 99 2.17 -2.24 9.82
CA ILE A 99 1.11 -1.27 9.49
C ILE A 99 -0.24 -1.77 10.02
N ASP A 100 -0.52 -3.06 9.86
CA ASP A 100 -1.78 -3.63 10.30
C ASP A 100 -1.98 -3.50 11.82
N THR A 101 -0.89 -3.57 12.59
CA THR A 101 -1.01 -3.45 14.05
C THR A 101 -1.36 -2.04 14.52
N ILE A 102 -1.00 -1.02 13.75
CA ILE A 102 -1.24 0.38 14.17
C ILE A 102 -2.49 0.98 13.52
N VAL A 103 -3.01 0.36 12.46
CA VAL A 103 -4.23 0.83 11.80
C VAL A 103 -5.44 0.28 12.55
N PRO A 104 -6.38 1.14 12.99
CA PRO A 104 -7.58 0.65 13.64
C PRO A 104 -8.39 -0.26 12.73
N ARG A 105 -8.92 -1.34 13.29
CA ARG A 105 -9.67 -2.33 12.53
C ARG A 105 -10.94 -1.78 11.92
N ARG A 106 -11.47 -0.70 12.46
CA ARG A 106 -12.75 -0.13 12.05
C ARG A 106 -12.58 1.29 11.55
N VAL A 107 -11.59 1.50 10.70
CA VAL A 107 -11.43 2.81 10.07
C VAL A 107 -12.53 2.96 9.02
N PRO A 108 -13.41 3.96 9.12
CA PRO A 108 -14.45 4.14 8.13
C PRO A 108 -13.84 4.53 6.78
N GLU A 109 -14.41 4.03 5.72
CA GLU A 109 -14.05 4.47 4.38
C GLU A 109 -14.79 5.77 4.08
N PRO A 110 -14.10 6.71 3.41
CA PRO A 110 -14.74 7.96 3.02
C PRO A 110 -15.81 7.76 1.96
#